data_bb9cebf5b94a7d2c7b963ed271acb505
#
_entry.id   bb9cebf5b94a7d2c7b963ed271acb505
#
_cell.length_a   1.000
_cell.length_b   1.000
_cell.length_c   1.000
_cell.angle_alpha   90.00
_cell.angle_beta   90.00
_cell.angle_gamma   90.00
#
_symmetry.space_group_name_H-M   'P 1'
#
loop_
_entity.id
_entity.type
_entity.pdbx_description
1 polymer ?
#
loop_
_entity_poly.entity_id
_entity_poly.type
_entity_poly.pdbx_seq_one_letter_code
_entity_poly.pdbx_strand_id
1 'polypeptide(L)'
;MDFELVQTDECTHARAGVITTDHGKIQTPIFMPVGTVASVKAVHQRELRDDIKAQIILGNTYHLYLRPGLDILRQAGGLHRFNGWERPILTDSGGFQVFSLSDRRKLTEEGAHFRSHIDGSKHLFTPENVVDTQRIIGADIMMALDECTPGDADYDYAKKSLALTRRWLDRGWKHFCETEGLYGYKQTFFPIVQGCVYPDLRIEADWRWVSLRKKCMR
;
A
#
# COMPACT_ATOMS: atom_id res chain seq x y z
N MET A 1 -7.82 3.57 12.71
CA MET A 1 -7.76 2.09 12.59
C MET A 1 -7.25 1.52 13.90
N ASP A 2 -7.88 0.50 14.41
CA ASP A 2 -7.50 -0.22 15.62
C ASP A 2 -7.19 -1.67 15.31
N PHE A 3 -6.28 -2.27 16.08
CA PHE A 3 -5.94 -3.69 15.99
C PHE A 3 -6.08 -4.34 17.35
N GLU A 4 -6.81 -5.43 17.40
CA GLU A 4 -7.00 -6.26 18.58
C GLU A 4 -6.39 -7.64 18.31
N LEU A 5 -5.45 -8.06 19.17
CA LEU A 5 -4.93 -9.43 19.19
C LEU A 5 -5.93 -10.31 19.93
N VAL A 6 -6.56 -11.24 19.21
CA VAL A 6 -7.61 -12.12 19.78
C VAL A 6 -7.00 -13.37 20.39
N GLN A 7 -6.03 -13.98 19.68
CA GLN A 7 -5.42 -15.23 20.13
C GLN A 7 -4.00 -15.37 19.57
N THR A 8 -3.13 -15.99 20.36
CA THR A 8 -1.81 -16.48 19.96
C THR A 8 -1.78 -17.98 20.16
N ASP A 9 -1.23 -18.71 19.19
CA ASP A 9 -1.00 -20.15 19.31
C ASP A 9 0.15 -20.44 20.29
N GLU A 10 0.00 -21.44 21.13
CA GLU A 10 0.99 -21.77 22.17
C GLU A 10 2.21 -22.52 21.62
N CYS A 11 2.05 -23.23 20.51
CA CYS A 11 3.08 -24.08 19.92
C CYS A 11 3.84 -23.41 18.77
N THR A 12 3.26 -22.38 18.18
CA THR A 12 3.83 -21.63 17.04
C THR A 12 3.78 -20.12 17.32
N HIS A 13 4.24 -19.31 16.39
CA HIS A 13 4.08 -17.85 16.46
C HIS A 13 2.83 -17.35 15.71
N ALA A 14 1.88 -18.24 15.40
CA ALA A 14 0.64 -17.88 14.72
C ALA A 14 -0.24 -17.01 15.63
N ARG A 15 -0.90 -16.03 15.04
CA ARG A 15 -1.76 -15.08 15.73
C ARG A 15 -3.04 -14.86 14.95
N ALA A 16 -4.16 -14.76 15.66
CA ALA A 16 -5.42 -14.27 15.13
C ALA A 16 -5.73 -12.91 15.74
N GLY A 17 -6.26 -12.00 14.92
CA GLY A 17 -6.60 -10.65 15.35
C GLY A 17 -7.72 -10.03 14.54
N VAL A 18 -8.14 -8.85 14.94
CA VAL A 18 -9.15 -8.05 14.24
C VAL A 18 -8.61 -6.65 13.99
N ILE A 19 -8.65 -6.23 12.72
CA ILE A 19 -8.41 -4.84 12.32
C ILE A 19 -9.77 -4.16 12.17
N THR A 20 -9.94 -2.99 12.78
CA THR A 20 -11.16 -2.17 12.62
C THR A 20 -10.83 -0.91 11.83
N THR A 21 -11.53 -0.71 10.71
CA THR A 21 -11.50 0.50 9.87
C THR A 21 -12.87 1.18 9.91
N ASP A 22 -12.98 2.36 9.30
CA ASP A 22 -14.28 3.05 9.19
C ASP A 22 -15.26 2.32 8.23
N HIS A 23 -14.76 1.43 7.35
CA HIS A 23 -15.57 0.60 6.45
C HIS A 23 -15.80 -0.84 6.96
N GLY A 24 -15.38 -1.15 8.19
CA GLY A 24 -15.70 -2.42 8.82
C GLY A 24 -14.51 -3.15 9.44
N LYS A 25 -14.76 -4.39 9.87
CA LYS A 25 -13.79 -5.24 10.55
C LYS A 25 -13.18 -6.27 9.61
N ILE A 26 -11.91 -6.55 9.83
CA ILE A 26 -11.12 -7.53 9.08
C ILE A 26 -10.55 -8.52 10.08
N GLN A 27 -10.95 -9.77 9.98
CA GLN A 27 -10.38 -10.85 10.77
C GLN A 27 -9.07 -11.30 10.15
N THR A 28 -7.99 -11.36 10.92
CA THR A 28 -6.68 -11.79 10.44
C THR A 28 -6.27 -13.13 11.05
N PRO A 29 -5.56 -13.98 10.28
CA PRO A 29 -5.10 -13.79 8.90
C PRO A 29 -6.24 -13.87 7.88
N ILE A 30 -6.12 -13.15 6.76
CA ILE A 30 -7.13 -13.15 5.69
C ILE A 30 -6.48 -13.01 4.31
N PHE A 31 -7.13 -13.60 3.31
CA PHE A 31 -6.81 -13.39 1.90
C PHE A 31 -7.52 -12.13 1.38
N MET A 32 -6.80 -11.28 0.64
CA MET A 32 -7.34 -10.09 0.00
C MET A 32 -7.46 -10.32 -1.51
N PRO A 33 -8.68 -10.47 -2.07
CA PRO A 33 -8.87 -10.52 -3.53
C PRO A 33 -8.31 -9.26 -4.20
N VAL A 34 -7.58 -9.43 -5.30
CA VAL A 34 -6.91 -8.32 -5.99
C VAL A 34 -7.82 -7.71 -7.04
N GLY A 35 -8.21 -6.46 -6.82
CA GLY A 35 -9.00 -5.63 -7.73
C GLY A 35 -8.11 -4.61 -8.48
N THR A 36 -7.31 -5.06 -9.42
CA THR A 36 -6.22 -4.30 -10.07
C THR A 36 -6.68 -2.94 -10.63
N VAL A 37 -7.77 -2.92 -11.40
CA VAL A 37 -8.34 -1.71 -12.01
C VAL A 37 -9.76 -1.51 -11.45
N ALA A 38 -9.85 -1.35 -10.14
CA ALA A 38 -11.10 -1.20 -9.39
C ALA A 38 -12.04 -2.43 -9.39
N SER A 39 -11.64 -3.55 -10.00
CA SER A 39 -12.46 -4.76 -10.04
C SER A 39 -11.60 -6.02 -9.99
N VAL A 40 -12.10 -7.06 -9.33
CA VAL A 40 -11.56 -8.41 -9.42
C VAL A 40 -12.00 -9.01 -10.75
N LYS A 41 -11.05 -9.38 -11.62
CA LYS A 41 -11.36 -9.86 -12.97
C LYS A 41 -12.33 -11.04 -12.95
N ALA A 42 -13.38 -10.96 -13.80
CA ALA A 42 -14.41 -11.99 -13.99
C ALA A 42 -15.21 -12.32 -12.72
N VAL A 43 -15.20 -11.47 -11.69
CA VAL A 43 -15.99 -11.65 -10.46
C VAL A 43 -16.78 -10.37 -10.20
N HIS A 44 -18.09 -10.47 -10.07
CA HIS A 44 -18.92 -9.32 -9.71
C HIS A 44 -18.72 -8.91 -8.25
N GLN A 45 -18.88 -7.63 -7.94
CA GLN A 45 -18.82 -7.13 -6.55
C GLN A 45 -19.82 -7.83 -5.63
N ARG A 46 -20.99 -8.18 -6.14
CA ARG A 46 -22.00 -8.97 -5.40
C ARG A 46 -21.44 -10.33 -4.99
N GLU A 47 -20.78 -11.04 -5.90
CA GLU A 47 -20.18 -12.37 -5.63
C GLU A 47 -19.06 -12.27 -4.59
N LEU A 48 -18.20 -11.22 -4.69
CA LEU A 48 -17.19 -10.94 -3.67
C LEU A 48 -17.80 -10.71 -2.30
N ARG A 49 -18.92 -9.98 -2.24
CA ARG A 49 -19.58 -9.61 -0.99
C ARG A 49 -20.38 -10.76 -0.40
N ASP A 50 -21.20 -11.42 -1.20
CA ASP A 50 -22.27 -12.31 -0.71
C ASP A 50 -21.85 -13.78 -0.74
N ASP A 51 -21.13 -14.22 -1.77
CA ASP A 51 -20.72 -15.62 -1.95
C ASP A 51 -19.33 -15.88 -1.35
N ILE A 52 -18.33 -15.07 -1.76
CA ILE A 52 -16.94 -15.19 -1.26
C ILE A 52 -16.82 -14.60 0.15
N LYS A 53 -17.68 -13.63 0.51
CA LYS A 53 -17.67 -12.93 1.80
C LYS A 53 -16.34 -12.25 2.10
N ALA A 54 -15.66 -11.74 1.05
CA ALA A 54 -14.41 -11.01 1.21
C ALA A 54 -14.61 -9.84 2.19
N GLN A 55 -13.73 -9.72 3.18
CA GLN A 55 -13.80 -8.64 4.18
C GLN A 55 -12.99 -7.42 3.74
N ILE A 56 -12.03 -7.60 2.85
CA ILE A 56 -11.14 -6.58 2.31
C ILE A 56 -10.76 -6.95 0.88
N ILE A 57 -10.55 -5.96 0.02
CA ILE A 57 -9.95 -6.13 -1.31
C ILE A 57 -8.69 -5.28 -1.44
N LEU A 58 -7.82 -5.64 -2.38
CA LEU A 58 -6.60 -4.91 -2.69
C LEU A 58 -6.75 -4.20 -4.04
N GLY A 59 -6.47 -2.90 -4.09
CA GLY A 59 -6.33 -2.11 -5.30
C GLY A 59 -4.85 -1.78 -5.59
N ASN A 60 -4.48 -1.69 -6.88
CA ASN A 60 -3.11 -1.35 -7.25
C ASN A 60 -3.01 0.14 -7.61
N THR A 61 -2.28 0.91 -6.82
CA THR A 61 -2.10 2.36 -7.00
C THR A 61 -1.58 2.73 -8.38
N TYR A 62 -0.57 2.04 -8.89
CA TYR A 62 -0.02 2.27 -10.23
C TYR A 62 -1.09 2.17 -11.33
N HIS A 63 -1.89 1.11 -11.31
CA HIS A 63 -2.93 0.89 -12.30
C HIS A 63 -4.05 1.92 -12.19
N LEU A 64 -4.53 2.20 -10.97
CA LEU A 64 -5.58 3.18 -10.72
C LEU A 64 -5.15 4.62 -11.08
N TYR A 65 -3.88 4.96 -10.84
CA TYR A 65 -3.27 6.22 -11.24
C TYR A 65 -3.28 6.42 -12.76
N LEU A 66 -2.95 5.38 -13.53
CA LEU A 66 -2.94 5.45 -15.00
C LEU A 66 -4.35 5.32 -15.59
N ARG A 67 -5.19 4.44 -15.01
CA ARG A 67 -6.55 4.16 -15.50
C ARG A 67 -7.44 3.66 -14.36
N PRO A 68 -8.55 4.32 -14.05
CA PRO A 68 -9.22 5.40 -14.79
C PRO A 68 -8.52 6.76 -14.71
N GLY A 69 -7.54 6.94 -13.80
CA GLY A 69 -6.87 8.20 -13.53
C GLY A 69 -7.47 8.92 -12.31
N LEU A 70 -6.66 9.79 -11.71
CA LEU A 70 -6.99 10.41 -10.42
C LEU A 70 -8.18 11.37 -10.51
N ASP A 71 -8.35 12.07 -11.64
CA ASP A 71 -9.47 13.02 -11.81
C ASP A 71 -10.81 12.31 -11.78
N ILE A 72 -10.91 11.16 -12.46
CA ILE A 72 -12.14 10.34 -12.47
C ILE A 72 -12.42 9.78 -11.08
N LEU A 73 -11.41 9.25 -10.39
CA LEU A 73 -11.58 8.74 -9.03
C LEU A 73 -12.00 9.84 -8.05
N ARG A 74 -11.41 11.04 -8.16
CA ARG A 74 -11.78 12.19 -7.33
C ARG A 74 -13.23 12.63 -7.58
N GLN A 75 -13.65 12.72 -8.85
CA GLN A 75 -15.03 13.07 -9.24
C GLN A 75 -16.05 12.01 -8.75
N ALA A 76 -15.67 10.74 -8.77
CA ALA A 76 -16.51 9.65 -8.25
C ALA A 76 -16.66 9.67 -6.72
N GLY A 77 -15.78 10.40 -6.00
CA GLY A 77 -15.76 10.40 -4.53
C GLY A 77 -14.94 9.25 -3.95
N GLY A 78 -13.87 8.84 -4.63
CA GLY A 78 -12.95 7.79 -4.24
C GLY A 78 -13.30 6.41 -4.76
N LEU A 79 -12.40 5.45 -4.51
CA LEU A 79 -12.49 4.09 -5.05
C LEU A 79 -13.70 3.33 -4.54
N HIS A 80 -14.09 3.49 -3.27
CA HIS A 80 -15.27 2.86 -2.69
C HIS A 80 -16.55 3.19 -3.49
N ARG A 81 -16.75 4.45 -3.84
CA ARG A 81 -17.90 4.88 -4.65
C ARG A 81 -17.75 4.49 -6.11
N PHE A 82 -16.52 4.57 -6.65
CA PHE A 82 -16.26 4.24 -8.04
C PHE A 82 -16.56 2.77 -8.37
N ASN A 83 -16.19 1.85 -7.47
CA ASN A 83 -16.38 0.41 -7.68
C ASN A 83 -17.56 -0.20 -6.92
N GLY A 84 -18.32 0.58 -6.13
CA GLY A 84 -19.45 0.10 -5.33
C GLY A 84 -19.04 -0.89 -4.24
N TRP A 85 -17.85 -0.77 -3.66
CA TRP A 85 -17.36 -1.62 -2.59
C TRP A 85 -17.40 -0.89 -1.24
N GLU A 86 -18.26 -1.35 -0.34
CA GLU A 86 -18.53 -0.70 0.95
C GLU A 86 -17.69 -1.23 2.12
N ARG A 87 -16.86 -2.27 1.87
CA ARG A 87 -15.97 -2.87 2.86
C ARG A 87 -14.55 -2.33 2.72
N PRO A 88 -13.63 -2.64 3.66
CA PRO A 88 -12.26 -2.18 3.61
C PRO A 88 -11.55 -2.39 2.29
N ILE A 89 -10.69 -1.42 1.91
CA ILE A 89 -9.77 -1.48 0.77
C ILE A 89 -8.35 -1.20 1.26
N LEU A 90 -7.41 -2.01 0.80
CA LEU A 90 -5.98 -1.70 0.86
C LEU A 90 -5.49 -1.31 -0.53
N THR A 91 -4.65 -0.26 -0.63
CA THR A 91 -3.89 0.01 -1.84
C THR A 91 -2.41 -0.21 -1.60
N ASP A 92 -1.75 -0.90 -2.56
CA ASP A 92 -0.29 -0.94 -2.59
C ASP A 92 0.30 0.44 -2.91
N SER A 93 1.63 0.58 -2.84
CA SER A 93 2.31 1.83 -3.18
C SER A 93 2.49 2.07 -4.68
N GLY A 94 2.31 1.06 -5.51
CA GLY A 94 2.68 1.05 -6.92
C GLY A 94 4.16 0.74 -7.19
N GLY A 95 5.00 0.63 -6.17
CA GLY A 95 6.45 0.36 -6.30
C GLY A 95 6.76 -0.94 -7.04
N PHE A 96 6.04 -2.02 -6.74
CA PHE A 96 6.21 -3.31 -7.42
C PHE A 96 5.88 -3.23 -8.92
N GLN A 97 4.80 -2.53 -9.31
CA GLN A 97 4.41 -2.39 -10.71
C GLN A 97 5.39 -1.52 -11.48
N VAL A 98 5.92 -0.46 -10.87
CA VAL A 98 7.03 0.33 -11.44
C VAL A 98 8.26 -0.58 -11.64
N PHE A 99 8.51 -1.52 -10.72
CA PHE A 99 9.58 -2.50 -10.86
C PHE A 99 9.32 -3.49 -12.01
N SER A 100 8.13 -4.10 -12.06
CA SER A 100 7.85 -5.25 -12.91
C SER A 100 7.38 -4.89 -14.33
N LEU A 101 6.77 -3.71 -14.53
CA LEU A 101 6.14 -3.31 -15.80
C LEU A 101 6.90 -2.23 -16.56
N SER A 102 7.99 -1.69 -16.00
CA SER A 102 8.77 -0.64 -16.64
C SER A 102 10.19 -1.10 -16.95
N ASP A 103 10.45 -1.43 -18.22
CA ASP A 103 11.80 -1.79 -18.72
C ASP A 103 12.82 -0.66 -18.54
N ARG A 104 12.36 0.58 -18.34
CA ARG A 104 13.19 1.79 -18.21
C ARG A 104 12.79 2.60 -16.98
N ARG A 105 12.95 1.99 -15.79
CA ARG A 105 12.84 2.74 -14.55
C ARG A 105 14.18 3.33 -14.14
N LYS A 106 14.13 4.47 -13.48
CA LYS A 106 15.27 5.07 -12.81
C LYS A 106 14.88 5.43 -11.38
N LEU A 107 15.55 4.81 -10.42
CA LEU A 107 15.39 5.14 -9.02
C LEU A 107 16.39 6.23 -8.63
N THR A 108 15.92 7.20 -7.90
CA THR A 108 16.72 8.33 -7.39
C THR A 108 16.32 8.60 -5.94
N GLU A 109 17.03 9.47 -5.26
CA GLU A 109 16.62 9.92 -3.93
C GLU A 109 15.25 10.60 -3.94
N GLU A 110 14.89 11.28 -5.02
CA GLU A 110 13.61 11.94 -5.20
C GLU A 110 12.46 10.95 -5.27
N GLY A 111 12.61 9.86 -6.03
CA GLY A 111 11.56 8.88 -6.27
C GLY A 111 11.88 7.94 -7.43
N ALA A 112 10.85 7.28 -7.94
CA ALA A 112 10.89 6.31 -9.01
C ALA A 112 10.36 6.92 -10.32
N HIS A 113 11.27 7.16 -11.29
CA HIS A 113 10.89 7.54 -12.66
C HIS A 113 10.54 6.30 -13.46
N PHE A 114 9.44 6.34 -14.18
CA PHE A 114 8.98 5.23 -15.02
C PHE A 114 8.24 5.70 -16.27
N ARG A 115 7.98 4.76 -17.16
CA ARG A 115 7.13 4.97 -18.31
C ARG A 115 5.85 4.14 -18.16
N SER A 116 4.73 4.76 -18.48
CA SER A 116 3.44 4.08 -18.55
C SER A 116 3.50 2.93 -19.58
N HIS A 117 3.04 1.76 -19.17
CA HIS A 117 2.91 0.61 -20.07
C HIS A 117 1.74 0.75 -21.05
N ILE A 118 0.88 1.76 -20.87
CA ILE A 118 -0.30 1.99 -21.70
C ILE A 118 0.08 2.83 -22.94
N ASP A 119 0.80 3.95 -22.72
CA ASP A 119 1.05 4.97 -23.75
C ASP A 119 2.51 5.44 -23.79
N GLY A 120 3.39 4.91 -22.93
CA GLY A 120 4.79 5.28 -22.86
C GLY A 120 5.09 6.65 -22.25
N SER A 121 4.08 7.36 -21.72
CA SER A 121 4.25 8.65 -21.04
C SER A 121 5.18 8.52 -19.83
N LYS A 122 5.90 9.61 -19.52
CA LYS A 122 6.87 9.64 -18.41
C LYS A 122 6.17 10.08 -17.12
N HIS A 123 6.43 9.37 -16.05
CA HIS A 123 5.89 9.65 -14.72
C HIS A 123 6.98 9.59 -13.66
N LEU A 124 6.70 10.22 -12.53
CA LEU A 124 7.53 10.18 -11.33
C LEU A 124 6.64 9.89 -10.12
N PHE A 125 6.93 8.80 -9.41
CA PHE A 125 6.40 8.55 -8.09
C PHE A 125 7.41 9.00 -7.04
N THR A 126 7.05 10.00 -6.25
CA THR A 126 7.76 10.39 -5.03
C THR A 126 7.00 9.86 -3.81
N PRO A 127 7.64 9.74 -2.64
CA PRO A 127 6.95 9.36 -1.42
C PRO A 127 5.73 10.24 -1.12
N GLU A 128 5.82 11.53 -1.41
CA GLU A 128 4.76 12.50 -1.15
C GLU A 128 3.61 12.33 -2.13
N ASN A 129 3.87 12.31 -3.45
CA ASN A 129 2.78 12.24 -4.44
C ASN A 129 2.09 10.88 -4.47
N VAL A 130 2.75 9.79 -3.99
CA VAL A 130 2.11 8.50 -3.79
C VAL A 130 1.14 8.54 -2.61
N VAL A 131 1.45 9.28 -1.54
CA VAL A 131 0.48 9.56 -0.47
C VAL A 131 -0.71 10.34 -1.03
N ASP A 132 -0.48 11.44 -1.77
CA ASP A 132 -1.57 12.24 -2.39
C ASP A 132 -2.42 11.40 -3.34
N THR A 133 -1.78 10.55 -4.15
CA THR A 133 -2.46 9.60 -5.04
C THR A 133 -3.39 8.67 -4.26
N GLN A 134 -2.90 8.06 -3.18
CA GLN A 134 -3.71 7.17 -2.34
C GLN A 134 -4.77 7.93 -1.52
N ARG A 135 -4.55 9.21 -1.17
CA ARG A 135 -5.59 10.09 -0.62
C ARG A 135 -6.76 10.25 -1.60
N ILE A 136 -6.45 10.47 -2.89
CA ILE A 136 -7.46 10.59 -3.95
C ILE A 136 -8.15 9.24 -4.22
N ILE A 137 -7.41 8.14 -4.22
CA ILE A 137 -8.00 6.80 -4.34
C ILE A 137 -8.92 6.53 -3.16
N GLY A 138 -8.54 6.89 -1.93
CA GLY A 138 -9.40 6.79 -0.77
C GLY A 138 -9.47 5.39 -0.16
N ALA A 139 -8.40 4.59 -0.22
CA ALA A 139 -8.35 3.29 0.48
C ALA A 139 -8.23 3.47 2.00
N ASP A 140 -8.72 2.51 2.79
CA ASP A 140 -8.58 2.51 4.25
C ASP A 140 -7.12 2.32 4.68
N ILE A 141 -6.39 1.45 3.97
CA ILE A 141 -4.99 1.13 4.22
C ILE A 141 -4.17 1.56 3.01
N MET A 142 -3.20 2.45 3.24
CA MET A 142 -2.29 3.00 2.25
C MET A 142 -0.88 2.46 2.52
N MET A 143 -0.24 1.88 1.51
CA MET A 143 1.13 1.36 1.66
C MET A 143 2.17 2.42 1.31
N ALA A 144 3.27 2.46 2.08
CA ALA A 144 4.39 3.35 1.81
C ALA A 144 5.08 3.01 0.48
N LEU A 145 5.56 4.04 -0.26
CA LEU A 145 6.41 3.80 -1.42
C LEU A 145 7.73 3.17 -0.99
N ASP A 146 8.09 2.10 -1.66
CA ASP A 146 9.30 1.32 -1.40
C ASP A 146 10.03 0.93 -2.69
N GLU A 147 11.29 0.60 -2.56
CA GLU A 147 12.02 -0.08 -3.63
C GLU A 147 11.82 -1.59 -3.48
N CYS A 148 11.14 -2.20 -4.46
CA CYS A 148 11.02 -3.65 -4.53
C CYS A 148 12.36 -4.25 -5.01
N THR A 149 13.14 -4.77 -4.06
CA THR A 149 14.45 -5.38 -4.32
C THR A 149 14.28 -6.77 -4.94
N PRO A 150 15.02 -7.14 -6.02
CA PRO A 150 15.04 -8.51 -6.53
C PRO A 150 15.41 -9.51 -5.44
N GLY A 151 14.78 -10.69 -5.45
CA GLY A 151 15.02 -11.72 -4.43
C GLY A 151 16.44 -12.32 -4.44
N ASP A 152 17.14 -12.19 -5.56
CA ASP A 152 18.53 -12.62 -5.79
C ASP A 152 19.55 -11.48 -5.67
N ALA A 153 19.13 -10.29 -5.22
CA ALA A 153 20.02 -9.15 -5.01
C ALA A 153 21.12 -9.47 -3.99
N ASP A 154 22.34 -9.01 -4.26
CA ASP A 154 23.43 -9.11 -3.29
C ASP A 154 23.18 -8.27 -2.03
N TYR A 155 23.95 -8.54 -0.98
CA TYR A 155 23.79 -7.89 0.32
C TYR A 155 24.00 -6.37 0.24
N ASP A 156 24.99 -5.90 -0.51
CA ASP A 156 25.30 -4.48 -0.60
C ASP A 156 24.21 -3.71 -1.32
N TYR A 157 23.65 -4.29 -2.39
CA TYR A 157 22.48 -3.72 -3.06
C TYR A 157 21.27 -3.71 -2.14
N ALA A 158 20.95 -4.83 -1.49
CA ALA A 158 19.81 -4.94 -0.56
C ALA A 158 19.93 -3.91 0.58
N LYS A 159 21.11 -3.68 1.13
CA LYS A 159 21.38 -2.67 2.16
C LYS A 159 21.17 -1.24 1.65
N LYS A 160 21.65 -0.92 0.44
CA LYS A 160 21.45 0.40 -0.19
C LYS A 160 19.97 0.65 -0.48
N SER A 161 19.26 -0.34 -1.02
CA SER A 161 17.83 -0.31 -1.30
C SER A 161 17.01 -0.10 -0.01
N LEU A 162 17.33 -0.83 1.06
CA LEU A 162 16.72 -0.64 2.37
C LEU A 162 16.91 0.79 2.88
N ALA A 163 18.13 1.34 2.75
CA ALA A 163 18.41 2.70 3.19
C ALA A 163 17.61 3.75 2.39
N LEU A 164 17.43 3.55 1.07
CA LEU A 164 16.58 4.40 0.23
C LEU A 164 15.11 4.29 0.63
N THR A 165 14.58 3.08 0.75
CA THR A 165 13.20 2.82 1.18
C THR A 165 12.90 3.48 2.54
N ARG A 166 13.85 3.48 3.45
CA ARG A 166 13.71 4.17 4.75
C ARG A 166 13.56 5.68 4.61
N ARG A 167 14.41 6.33 3.80
CA ARG A 167 14.31 7.78 3.57
C ARG A 167 13.00 8.15 2.89
N TRP A 168 12.54 7.31 1.95
CA TRP A 168 11.23 7.46 1.34
C TRP A 168 10.09 7.26 2.35
N LEU A 169 10.21 6.29 3.24
CA LEU A 169 9.23 6.08 4.32
C LEU A 169 9.16 7.31 5.26
N ASP A 170 10.30 7.87 5.68
CA ASP A 170 10.35 9.06 6.53
C ASP A 170 9.63 10.25 5.87
N ARG A 171 9.84 10.47 4.57
CA ARG A 171 9.19 11.52 3.77
C ARG A 171 7.69 11.28 3.60
N GLY A 172 7.32 10.08 3.17
CA GLY A 172 5.90 9.71 3.00
C GLY A 172 5.12 9.77 4.30
N TRP A 173 5.69 9.30 5.40
CA TRP A 173 5.08 9.39 6.72
C TRP A 173 4.87 10.83 7.18
N LYS A 174 5.88 11.69 7.01
CA LYS A 174 5.76 13.11 7.30
C LYS A 174 4.60 13.74 6.52
N HIS A 175 4.58 13.53 5.20
CA HIS A 175 3.53 14.05 4.33
C HIS A 175 2.14 13.49 4.68
N PHE A 176 2.05 12.20 5.03
CA PHE A 176 0.80 11.60 5.50
C PHE A 176 0.27 12.27 6.77
N CYS A 177 1.15 12.62 7.72
CA CYS A 177 0.76 13.33 8.96
C CYS A 177 0.36 14.80 8.72
N GLU A 178 0.85 15.42 7.64
CA GLU A 178 0.55 16.81 7.26
C GLU A 178 -0.68 16.93 6.35
N THR A 179 -1.24 15.80 5.87
CA THR A 179 -2.39 15.75 4.95
C THR A 179 -3.56 14.99 5.56
N GLU A 180 -4.76 15.31 5.12
CA GLU A 180 -6.00 14.67 5.59
C GLU A 180 -6.67 13.83 4.50
N GLY A 181 -7.54 12.89 4.92
CA GLY A 181 -8.40 12.13 4.02
C GLY A 181 -9.44 13.03 3.36
N LEU A 182 -9.77 12.75 2.09
CA LEU A 182 -10.65 13.60 1.29
C LEU A 182 -12.14 13.28 1.47
N TYR A 183 -12.49 12.12 2.03
CA TYR A 183 -13.85 11.57 1.94
C TYR A 183 -14.54 11.36 3.30
N GLY A 184 -14.00 11.98 4.37
CA GLY A 184 -14.64 12.01 5.69
C GLY A 184 -14.45 10.77 6.55
N TYR A 185 -13.55 9.84 6.15
CA TYR A 185 -13.13 8.69 6.94
C TYR A 185 -11.61 8.63 7.09
N LYS A 186 -11.14 7.86 8.06
CA LYS A 186 -9.73 7.76 8.42
C LYS A 186 -9.03 6.73 7.53
N GLN A 187 -7.93 7.15 6.95
CA GLN A 187 -7.00 6.27 6.27
C GLN A 187 -5.80 5.98 7.18
N THR A 188 -5.18 4.82 7.01
CA THR A 188 -4.01 4.41 7.80
C THR A 188 -2.84 4.12 6.88
N PHE A 189 -1.66 4.59 7.25
CA PHE A 189 -0.44 4.39 6.49
C PHE A 189 0.35 3.19 7.02
N PHE A 190 0.67 2.23 6.16
CA PHE A 190 1.43 1.02 6.48
C PHE A 190 2.82 1.09 5.85
N PRO A 191 3.88 0.89 6.64
CA PRO A 191 5.23 0.71 6.13
C PRO A 191 5.40 -0.68 5.55
N ILE A 192 6.50 -0.87 4.79
CA ILE A 192 6.91 -2.15 4.25
C ILE A 192 8.24 -2.54 4.88
N VAL A 193 8.34 -3.77 5.41
CA VAL A 193 9.58 -4.34 5.91
C VAL A 193 10.35 -4.90 4.71
N GLN A 194 11.35 -4.16 4.25
CA GLN A 194 12.28 -4.58 3.21
C GLN A 194 13.54 -5.24 3.81
N GLY A 195 14.57 -5.50 3.02
CA GLY A 195 15.82 -6.16 3.43
C GLY A 195 16.09 -7.46 2.68
N CYS A 196 15.36 -7.70 1.56
CA CYS A 196 15.49 -8.87 0.71
C CYS A 196 15.39 -10.18 1.53
N VAL A 197 16.32 -11.12 1.34
CA VAL A 197 16.40 -12.39 2.06
C VAL A 197 17.34 -12.35 3.28
N TYR A 198 17.86 -11.17 3.64
CA TYR A 198 18.85 -11.01 4.71
C TYR A 198 18.17 -10.73 6.05
N PRO A 199 18.25 -11.63 7.04
CA PRO A 199 17.51 -11.50 8.31
C PRO A 199 17.89 -10.24 9.10
N ASP A 200 19.18 -9.87 9.13
CA ASP A 200 19.68 -8.69 9.82
C ASP A 200 19.08 -7.39 9.24
N LEU A 201 19.04 -7.27 7.91
CA LEU A 201 18.43 -6.13 7.23
C LEU A 201 16.92 -6.05 7.48
N ARG A 202 16.23 -7.19 7.53
CA ARG A 202 14.80 -7.24 7.81
C ARG A 202 14.48 -6.83 9.24
N ILE A 203 15.27 -7.29 10.22
CA ILE A 203 15.15 -6.88 11.62
C ILE A 203 15.41 -5.38 11.75
N GLU A 204 16.45 -4.86 11.08
CA GLU A 204 16.75 -3.43 11.05
C GLU A 204 15.60 -2.59 10.45
N ALA A 205 14.89 -3.10 9.43
CA ALA A 205 13.73 -2.45 8.84
C ALA A 205 12.57 -2.31 9.84
N ASP A 206 12.28 -3.35 10.60
CA ASP A 206 11.15 -3.42 11.55
C ASP A 206 11.30 -2.43 12.72
N TRP A 207 12.49 -2.38 13.34
CA TRP A 207 12.75 -1.50 14.49
C TRP A 207 12.52 -0.02 14.22
N ARG A 208 12.77 0.43 12.99
CA ARG A 208 12.60 1.84 12.61
C ARG A 208 11.13 2.26 12.62
N TRP A 209 10.23 1.42 12.14
CA TRP A 209 8.81 1.70 12.13
C TRP A 209 8.25 1.92 13.54
N VAL A 210 8.63 1.07 14.48
CA VAL A 210 8.23 1.21 15.89
C VAL A 210 8.63 2.58 16.44
N SER A 211 9.76 3.13 16.00
CA SER A 211 10.25 4.45 16.45
C SER A 211 9.50 5.63 15.83
N LEU A 212 9.07 5.53 14.55
CA LEU A 212 8.33 6.60 13.86
C LEU A 212 6.92 6.78 14.41
N ARG A 213 6.21 5.69 14.72
CA ARG A 213 4.87 5.72 15.27
C ARG A 213 4.78 6.53 16.58
N LYS A 214 5.82 6.49 17.40
CA LYS A 214 5.90 7.24 18.67
C LYS A 214 6.00 8.76 18.46
N LYS A 215 6.41 9.25 17.29
CA LYS A 215 6.60 10.69 17.02
C LYS A 215 5.32 11.39 16.55
N CYS A 216 4.37 10.67 15.94
CA CYS A 216 3.13 11.26 15.41
C CYS A 216 1.96 11.27 16.42
N MET A 217 2.12 10.59 17.57
CA MET A 217 1.12 10.57 18.65
C MET A 217 1.32 11.70 19.69
N ARG A 218 2.15 12.69 19.38
CA ARG A 218 2.33 13.92 20.17
C ARG A 218 1.75 15.11 19.41
#